data_be198d475b0d7a69347763bcbf3331f1
#
_entry.id   be198d475b0d7a69347763bcbf3331f1
#
_cell.length_a   1.000
_cell.length_b   1.000
_cell.length_c   1.000
_cell.angle_alpha   90.00
_cell.angle_beta   90.00
_cell.angle_gamma   90.00
#
_symmetry.space_group_name_H-M   'P 1'
#
loop_
_entity.id
_entity.type
_entity.pdbx_description
1 polymer ?
#
loop_
_entity_poly.entity_id
_entity_poly.type
_entity_poly.pdbx_seq_one_letter_code
_entity_poly.pdbx_strand_id
1 'polypeptide(L)'
;MNSVTNPPIRSSLCIIITLLLVVVTSVSIIGIGLDSPQIGLAQQQSQANLTSVEQQQLVEGVSFDIDNVTFSHHMAAVNGIQLHYVMGGKGEPVVLLHGWPETWYSWHRVMPDLAKNHTVIVPDLRGLGDSSKPLTGYDGKTLAEDIHQLVTQLGLKTIFLVGHDIGTQVAYSYAAAHPTEVKRLAVMELTIPGFVPAGRMPLWWVIFHQTPDVPEALVQGKEMMYLSWFFHNLPFNPAAITQEDINEYVSHYSAPGGMRAGFEHYRAFPQDAIQNQNYSKTKLTMPVLALGGGYIPTLGGNITMPTVIYGMKILAQNVTGITVPNSGHYIPEEQPKFVIDQLSKFFGSNTTKGK
;
A
#
# COMPACT_ATOMS: atom_id res chain seq x y z
N MET A 1 -38.97 -12.52 -56.84
CA MET A 1 -38.43 -13.51 -57.82
C MET A 1 -37.02 -13.83 -57.33
N ASN A 2 -36.74 -15.12 -57.23
CA ASN A 2 -35.50 -15.82 -56.91
C ASN A 2 -35.04 -15.82 -55.44
N SER A 3 -35.55 -16.84 -54.75
CA SER A 3 -35.04 -17.51 -53.58
C SER A 3 -33.76 -18.30 -53.90
N VAL A 4 -32.73 -18.18 -53.03
CA VAL A 4 -31.65 -19.15 -53.04
C VAL A 4 -31.59 -19.76 -51.63
N THR A 5 -31.87 -21.03 -51.57
CA THR A 5 -31.85 -21.91 -50.38
C THR A 5 -30.47 -22.51 -50.22
N ASN A 6 -29.93 -22.45 -48.98
CA ASN A 6 -28.74 -23.21 -48.60
C ASN A 6 -29.12 -24.59 -48.05
N PRO A 7 -28.36 -25.65 -48.38
CA PRO A 7 -28.58 -26.99 -47.83
C PRO A 7 -27.80 -27.19 -46.49
N PRO A 8 -28.20 -28.18 -45.68
CA PRO A 8 -27.65 -28.44 -44.36
C PRO A 8 -26.39 -29.33 -44.40
N ILE A 9 -25.42 -29.02 -43.58
CA ILE A 9 -24.24 -29.86 -43.35
C ILE A 9 -24.53 -30.86 -42.23
N ARG A 10 -24.43 -32.12 -42.59
CA ARG A 10 -24.56 -33.28 -41.68
C ARG A 10 -23.25 -33.54 -40.96
N SER A 11 -23.39 -33.87 -39.67
CA SER A 11 -22.43 -34.45 -38.76
C SER A 11 -21.79 -35.76 -39.24
N SER A 12 -20.49 -35.94 -38.98
CA SER A 12 -19.91 -37.28 -38.82
C SER A 12 -18.82 -37.24 -37.73
N LEU A 13 -19.15 -37.94 -36.68
CA LEU A 13 -18.34 -38.28 -35.51
C LEU A 13 -17.38 -39.42 -35.93
N CYS A 14 -16.09 -39.30 -35.68
CA CYS A 14 -15.18 -40.44 -35.68
C CYS A 14 -14.21 -40.35 -34.52
N ILE A 15 -14.43 -41.24 -33.55
CA ILE A 15 -13.61 -41.49 -32.36
C ILE A 15 -12.44 -42.39 -32.80
N ILE A 16 -11.20 -41.98 -32.54
CA ILE A 16 -10.04 -42.89 -32.53
C ILE A 16 -9.34 -42.74 -31.20
N ILE A 17 -9.51 -43.77 -30.36
CA ILE A 17 -8.75 -44.01 -29.13
C ILE A 17 -7.46 -44.74 -29.53
N THR A 18 -6.31 -44.17 -29.27
CA THR A 18 -5.02 -44.89 -29.34
C THR A 18 -4.37 -44.94 -27.98
N LEU A 19 -4.37 -46.11 -27.38
CA LEU A 19 -3.57 -46.48 -26.21
C LEU A 19 -2.09 -46.48 -26.58
N LEU A 20 -1.25 -45.75 -25.86
CA LEU A 20 0.20 -45.94 -25.91
C LEU A 20 0.68 -46.49 -24.54
N LEU A 21 1.10 -47.77 -24.55
CA LEU A 21 1.83 -48.40 -23.46
C LEU A 21 3.24 -47.83 -23.41
N VAL A 22 3.63 -47.30 -22.23
CA VAL A 22 5.02 -46.94 -21.95
C VAL A 22 5.72 -48.14 -21.32
N VAL A 23 6.68 -48.69 -22.00
CA VAL A 23 7.61 -49.71 -21.49
C VAL A 23 8.75 -49.00 -20.78
N VAL A 24 8.89 -49.26 -19.50
CA VAL A 24 10.03 -48.84 -18.69
C VAL A 24 11.18 -49.83 -18.92
N THR A 25 12.25 -49.40 -19.56
CA THR A 25 13.50 -50.13 -19.60
C THR A 25 14.51 -49.48 -18.67
N SER A 26 14.89 -50.22 -17.64
CA SER A 26 15.97 -49.89 -16.71
C SER A 26 17.33 -50.02 -17.42
N VAL A 27 18.08 -48.95 -17.46
CA VAL A 27 19.51 -49.01 -17.83
C VAL A 27 20.33 -48.56 -16.60
N SER A 28 21.03 -49.52 -16.04
CA SER A 28 22.08 -49.29 -15.03
C SER A 28 23.31 -48.75 -15.72
N ILE A 29 23.76 -47.53 -15.35
CA ILE A 29 25.08 -47.03 -15.72
C ILE A 29 25.89 -46.85 -14.43
N ILE A 30 27.03 -47.49 -14.43
CA ILE A 30 28.06 -47.54 -13.41
C ILE A 30 28.71 -46.15 -13.25
N GLY A 31 29.00 -45.80 -12.01
CA GLY A 31 29.49 -44.47 -11.61
C GLY A 31 30.90 -44.15 -12.09
N ILE A 32 31.09 -42.86 -12.23
CA ILE A 32 32.37 -42.16 -12.05
C ILE A 32 32.06 -40.91 -11.23
N GLY A 33 32.67 -40.86 -10.04
CA GLY A 33 32.54 -39.75 -9.13
C GLY A 33 33.19 -38.49 -9.66
N LEU A 34 32.47 -37.38 -9.55
CA LEU A 34 33.04 -36.04 -9.51
C LEU A 34 32.37 -35.31 -8.34
N ASP A 35 33.18 -34.98 -7.37
CA ASP A 35 32.83 -34.18 -6.21
C ASP A 35 32.31 -32.84 -6.65
N SER A 36 31.08 -32.52 -6.31
CA SER A 36 30.50 -31.17 -6.38
C SER A 36 30.16 -30.69 -4.96
N PRO A 37 30.47 -29.44 -4.62
CA PRO A 37 30.39 -29.02 -3.22
C PRO A 37 28.92 -28.84 -2.79
N GLN A 38 28.47 -29.73 -1.93
CA GLN A 38 27.16 -29.73 -1.25
C GLN A 38 27.06 -28.71 -0.11
N ILE A 39 27.85 -27.64 -0.11
CA ILE A 39 27.90 -26.67 1.02
C ILE A 39 26.91 -25.50 0.84
N GLY A 40 26.39 -25.24 -0.37
CA GLY A 40 25.52 -24.11 -0.64
C GLY A 40 24.03 -24.34 -0.32
N LEU A 41 23.54 -25.57 -0.35
CA LEU A 41 22.11 -25.88 -0.21
C LEU A 41 21.61 -25.97 1.23
N ALA A 42 22.50 -26.34 2.17
CA ALA A 42 22.12 -26.47 3.58
C ALA A 42 21.94 -25.11 4.29
N GLN A 43 22.65 -24.06 3.87
CA GLN A 43 22.49 -22.73 4.44
C GLN A 43 21.28 -21.98 3.86
N GLN A 44 20.87 -22.23 2.62
CA GLN A 44 19.65 -21.67 2.05
C GLN A 44 18.37 -22.33 2.57
N GLN A 45 18.41 -23.60 2.99
CA GLN A 45 17.26 -24.26 3.60
C GLN A 45 17.05 -23.91 5.08
N SER A 46 18.05 -23.40 5.79
CA SER A 46 17.89 -23.00 7.19
C SER A 46 17.19 -21.65 7.38
N GLN A 47 17.20 -20.79 6.36
CA GLN A 47 16.45 -19.52 6.40
C GLN A 47 14.98 -19.66 5.96
N ALA A 48 14.62 -20.74 5.29
CA ALA A 48 13.27 -20.93 4.74
C ALA A 48 12.24 -21.50 5.73
N ASN A 49 12.63 -21.82 6.97
CA ASN A 49 11.78 -22.53 7.94
C ASN A 49 11.61 -21.82 9.30
N LEU A 50 11.87 -20.51 9.38
CA LEU A 50 11.44 -19.77 10.57
C LEU A 50 9.91 -19.71 10.57
N THR A 51 9.29 -20.14 11.67
CA THR A 51 7.86 -19.99 11.87
C THR A 51 7.50 -18.50 11.91
N SER A 52 6.26 -18.17 11.60
CA SER A 52 5.77 -16.78 11.69
C SER A 52 6.04 -16.13 13.06
N VAL A 53 6.11 -16.93 14.11
CA VAL A 53 6.41 -16.50 15.48
C VAL A 53 7.89 -16.16 15.65
N GLU A 54 8.81 -16.92 15.03
CA GLU A 54 10.25 -16.64 15.09
C GLU A 54 10.63 -15.40 14.26
N GLN A 55 9.98 -15.18 13.12
CA GLN A 55 10.15 -13.95 12.34
C GLN A 55 9.62 -12.71 13.10
N GLN A 56 8.53 -12.85 13.84
CA GLN A 56 7.98 -11.77 14.68
C GLN A 56 8.91 -11.39 15.83
N GLN A 57 9.59 -12.36 16.46
CA GLN A 57 10.55 -12.11 17.54
C GLN A 57 11.82 -11.39 17.07
N LEU A 58 12.18 -11.49 15.79
CA LEU A 58 13.37 -10.84 15.22
C LEU A 58 13.21 -9.32 15.04
N VAL A 59 11.97 -8.83 14.98
CA VAL A 59 11.67 -7.39 14.69
C VAL A 59 11.22 -6.63 15.93
N GLU A 60 10.57 -7.30 16.90
CA GLU A 60 10.01 -6.65 18.10
C GLU A 60 11.10 -6.00 18.95
N GLY A 61 10.98 -4.69 19.18
CA GLY A 61 11.88 -3.90 20.02
C GLY A 61 13.22 -3.55 19.39
N VAL A 62 13.48 -3.93 18.13
CA VAL A 62 14.68 -3.48 17.41
C VAL A 62 14.56 -1.98 17.19
N SER A 63 15.56 -1.23 17.69
CA SER A 63 15.61 0.23 17.57
C SER A 63 16.62 0.66 16.53
N PHE A 64 16.32 1.77 15.86
CA PHE A 64 17.19 2.41 14.88
C PHE A 64 17.03 3.93 14.95
N ASP A 65 18.02 4.66 14.43
CA ASP A 65 18.01 6.11 14.42
C ASP A 65 17.81 6.66 13.00
N ILE A 66 16.95 7.67 12.88
CA ILE A 66 16.86 8.53 11.70
C ILE A 66 17.02 9.97 12.17
N ASP A 67 17.98 10.73 11.61
CA ASP A 67 18.24 12.14 11.95
C ASP A 67 18.35 12.40 13.47
N ASN A 68 19.05 11.51 14.20
CA ASN A 68 19.22 11.52 15.66
C ASN A 68 17.91 11.37 16.47
N VAL A 69 16.88 10.81 15.88
CA VAL A 69 15.64 10.40 16.55
C VAL A 69 15.55 8.89 16.55
N THR A 70 15.42 8.30 17.74
CA THR A 70 15.30 6.85 17.89
C THR A 70 13.86 6.41 17.66
N PHE A 71 13.70 5.41 16.79
CA PHE A 71 12.47 4.70 16.52
C PHE A 71 12.65 3.21 16.84
N SER A 72 11.57 2.50 17.05
CA SER A 72 11.59 1.06 17.29
C SER A 72 10.49 0.35 16.51
N HIS A 73 10.79 -0.88 16.10
CA HIS A 73 9.84 -1.79 15.47
C HIS A 73 8.99 -2.50 16.51
N HIS A 74 7.73 -2.70 16.21
CA HIS A 74 6.76 -3.37 17.08
C HIS A 74 5.77 -4.21 16.28
N MET A 75 5.17 -5.19 16.97
CA MET A 75 4.10 -6.03 16.42
C MET A 75 2.87 -5.93 17.32
N ALA A 76 1.70 -5.79 16.73
CA ALA A 76 0.43 -5.80 17.44
C ALA A 76 -0.50 -6.89 16.87
N ALA A 77 -1.08 -7.72 17.75
CA ALA A 77 -2.13 -8.64 17.36
C ALA A 77 -3.46 -7.89 17.30
N VAL A 78 -3.94 -7.57 16.11
CA VAL A 78 -5.15 -6.78 15.87
C VAL A 78 -6.01 -7.45 14.80
N ASN A 79 -7.32 -7.46 14.98
CA ASN A 79 -8.31 -7.86 13.98
C ASN A 79 -7.92 -9.14 13.18
N GLY A 80 -7.36 -10.13 13.90
CA GLY A 80 -6.97 -11.45 13.35
C GLY A 80 -5.66 -11.47 12.56
N ILE A 81 -4.84 -10.43 12.63
CA ILE A 81 -3.51 -10.36 12.01
C ILE A 81 -2.44 -9.91 13.02
N GLN A 82 -1.18 -10.08 12.63
CA GLN A 82 -0.06 -9.38 13.23
C GLN A 82 0.22 -8.13 12.38
N LEU A 83 0.07 -6.96 12.98
CA LEU A 83 0.31 -5.68 12.36
C LEU A 83 1.67 -5.17 12.83
N HIS A 84 2.59 -4.99 11.90
CA HIS A 84 3.86 -4.32 12.16
C HIS A 84 3.67 -2.81 12.23
N TYR A 85 4.39 -2.13 13.14
CA TYR A 85 4.46 -0.68 13.16
C TYR A 85 5.79 -0.19 13.71
N VAL A 86 6.19 0.99 13.27
CA VAL A 86 7.34 1.73 13.80
C VAL A 86 6.83 2.86 14.68
N MET A 87 7.48 3.08 15.82
CA MET A 87 7.09 4.14 16.74
C MET A 87 8.31 4.89 17.29
N GLY A 88 8.18 6.21 17.47
CA GLY A 88 9.21 7.06 18.10
C GLY A 88 8.68 8.43 18.48
N GLY A 89 9.53 9.22 19.15
CA GLY A 89 9.16 10.55 19.60
C GLY A 89 8.28 10.58 20.86
N LYS A 90 7.81 11.78 21.23
CA LYS A 90 6.97 11.99 22.42
C LYS A 90 6.06 13.21 22.22
N GLY A 91 4.80 13.06 22.60
CA GLY A 91 3.79 14.12 22.53
C GLY A 91 2.44 13.60 22.09
N GLU A 92 1.60 14.46 21.51
CA GLU A 92 0.31 14.04 20.98
C GLU A 92 0.49 13.01 19.83
N PRO A 93 -0.29 11.91 19.82
CA PRO A 93 -0.06 10.84 18.86
C PRO A 93 -0.46 11.24 17.43
N VAL A 94 0.42 10.91 16.49
CA VAL A 94 0.21 11.02 15.04
C VAL A 94 0.35 9.62 14.44
N VAL A 95 -0.66 9.16 13.72
CA VAL A 95 -0.62 7.91 12.95
C VAL A 95 -0.46 8.25 11.47
N LEU A 96 0.57 7.69 10.84
CA LEU A 96 0.91 7.90 9.42
C LEU A 96 0.67 6.61 8.64
N LEU A 97 -0.25 6.62 7.68
CA LEU A 97 -0.62 5.48 6.86
C LEU A 97 -0.07 5.64 5.45
N HIS A 98 0.76 4.70 5.02
CA HIS A 98 1.39 4.67 3.69
C HIS A 98 0.45 4.15 2.61
N GLY A 99 0.90 4.19 1.36
CA GLY A 99 0.20 3.68 0.19
C GLY A 99 0.82 2.46 -0.46
N TRP A 100 0.45 2.22 -1.71
CA TRP A 100 1.02 1.20 -2.58
C TRP A 100 1.90 1.88 -3.66
N PRO A 101 3.07 1.35 -4.01
CA PRO A 101 3.73 0.15 -3.49
C PRO A 101 4.78 0.47 -2.41
N GLU A 102 4.36 1.09 -1.34
CA GLU A 102 5.19 1.55 -0.23
C GLU A 102 5.03 0.67 1.02
N THR A 103 5.78 1.03 2.07
CA THR A 103 5.71 0.51 3.44
C THR A 103 5.75 1.70 4.43
N TRP A 104 5.84 1.43 5.75
CA TRP A 104 6.10 2.47 6.74
C TRP A 104 7.27 3.39 6.34
N TYR A 105 8.23 2.88 5.58
CA TYR A 105 9.45 3.56 5.19
C TYR A 105 9.20 4.80 4.32
N SER A 106 8.07 4.91 3.62
CA SER A 106 7.71 6.12 2.84
C SER A 106 7.66 7.40 3.67
N TRP A 107 7.53 7.27 4.98
CA TRP A 107 7.50 8.37 5.93
C TRP A 107 8.86 8.70 6.55
N HIS A 108 9.94 7.95 6.22
CA HIS A 108 11.25 8.08 6.86
C HIS A 108 11.83 9.50 6.81
N ARG A 109 11.50 10.29 5.79
CA ARG A 109 11.93 11.68 5.64
C ARG A 109 11.05 12.69 6.38
N VAL A 110 9.90 12.28 6.86
CA VAL A 110 8.91 13.16 7.53
C VAL A 110 8.85 12.89 9.03
N MET A 111 8.90 11.62 9.40
CA MET A 111 8.69 11.17 10.78
C MET A 111 9.69 11.74 11.80
N PRO A 112 11.00 11.97 11.50
CA PRO A 112 11.94 12.51 12.49
C PRO A 112 11.56 13.93 12.94
N ASP A 113 11.13 14.78 12.02
CA ASP A 113 10.72 16.14 12.36
C ASP A 113 9.41 16.18 13.16
N LEU A 114 8.45 15.32 12.82
CA LEU A 114 7.19 15.19 13.58
C LEU A 114 7.46 14.63 14.99
N ALA A 115 8.38 13.70 15.13
CA ALA A 115 8.73 13.05 16.41
C ALA A 115 9.36 14.01 17.45
N LYS A 116 9.81 15.18 17.03
CA LYS A 116 10.28 16.24 17.95
C LYS A 116 9.16 16.74 18.89
N ASN A 117 7.90 16.66 18.46
CA ASN A 117 6.75 17.18 19.20
C ASN A 117 5.57 16.19 19.33
N HIS A 118 5.68 15.03 18.68
CA HIS A 118 4.63 14.04 18.62
C HIS A 118 5.16 12.63 18.92
N THR A 119 4.30 11.77 19.43
CA THR A 119 4.50 10.33 19.33
C THR A 119 4.07 9.90 17.93
N VAL A 120 5.01 9.53 17.08
CA VAL A 120 4.77 9.12 15.68
C VAL A 120 4.63 7.62 15.62
N ILE A 121 3.55 7.13 15.00
CA ILE A 121 3.20 5.72 14.86
C ILE A 121 2.96 5.46 13.37
N VAL A 122 3.72 4.54 12.79
CA VAL A 122 3.73 4.29 11.35
C VAL A 122 3.53 2.79 11.11
N PRO A 123 2.28 2.32 11.01
CA PRO A 123 2.01 0.91 10.73
C PRO A 123 2.27 0.57 9.26
N ASP A 124 2.71 -0.66 9.02
CA ASP A 124 2.54 -1.32 7.73
C ASP A 124 1.10 -1.79 7.61
N LEU A 125 0.40 -1.36 6.57
CA LEU A 125 -0.97 -1.78 6.35
C LEU A 125 -1.07 -3.30 6.15
N ARG A 126 -2.22 -3.89 6.52
CA ARG A 126 -2.54 -5.30 6.28
C ARG A 126 -2.05 -5.76 4.90
N GLY A 127 -1.27 -6.82 4.83
CA GLY A 127 -0.74 -7.38 3.60
C GLY A 127 0.53 -6.73 3.07
N LEU A 128 0.96 -5.59 3.62
CA LEU A 128 2.11 -4.82 3.15
C LEU A 128 3.23 -4.83 4.20
N GLY A 129 4.44 -4.46 3.79
CA GLY A 129 5.61 -4.44 4.66
C GLY A 129 5.80 -5.74 5.44
N ASP A 130 6.03 -5.62 6.73
CA ASP A 130 6.21 -6.74 7.66
C ASP A 130 4.90 -7.21 8.32
N SER A 131 3.77 -6.61 7.97
CA SER A 131 2.46 -7.06 8.43
C SER A 131 2.03 -8.38 7.79
N SER A 132 1.17 -9.14 8.48
CA SER A 132 0.58 -10.39 7.98
C SER A 132 -0.11 -10.19 6.63
N LYS A 133 0.02 -11.19 5.74
CA LYS A 133 -0.51 -11.19 4.36
C LYS A 133 -1.69 -12.18 4.19
N PRO A 134 -2.84 -11.97 4.89
CA PRO A 134 -3.98 -12.86 4.81
C PRO A 134 -4.56 -12.91 3.39
N LEU A 135 -5.45 -13.86 3.12
CA LEU A 135 -6.08 -14.00 1.79
C LEU A 135 -7.21 -13.00 1.56
N THR A 136 -7.76 -12.40 2.61
CA THR A 136 -8.96 -11.54 2.56
C THR A 136 -8.88 -10.38 3.55
N GLY A 137 -9.86 -9.47 3.47
CA GLY A 137 -10.00 -8.37 4.44
C GLY A 137 -9.23 -7.12 4.04
N TYR A 138 -9.21 -6.80 2.76
CA TYR A 138 -8.46 -5.65 2.21
C TYR A 138 -9.33 -4.42 1.95
N ASP A 139 -10.61 -4.47 2.31
CA ASP A 139 -11.51 -3.33 2.22
C ASP A 139 -11.25 -2.29 3.32
N GLY A 140 -11.56 -1.02 3.00
CA GLY A 140 -11.23 0.12 3.84
C GLY A 140 -11.82 0.04 5.25
N LYS A 141 -12.99 -0.59 5.44
CA LYS A 141 -13.58 -0.79 6.77
C LYS A 141 -12.75 -1.77 7.61
N THR A 142 -12.31 -2.87 7.01
CA THR A 142 -11.47 -3.87 7.69
C THR A 142 -10.10 -3.30 8.04
N LEU A 143 -9.48 -2.57 7.10
CA LEU A 143 -8.21 -1.90 7.34
C LEU A 143 -8.30 -0.80 8.42
N ALA A 144 -9.40 -0.05 8.43
CA ALA A 144 -9.67 0.95 9.47
C ALA A 144 -9.81 0.31 10.85
N GLU A 145 -10.44 -0.88 10.94
CA GLU A 145 -10.55 -1.66 12.17
C GLU A 145 -9.19 -2.14 12.68
N ASP A 146 -8.26 -2.54 11.80
CA ASP A 146 -6.88 -2.88 12.18
C ASP A 146 -6.22 -1.71 12.91
N ILE A 147 -6.35 -0.50 12.36
CA ILE A 147 -5.77 0.72 12.95
C ILE A 147 -6.51 1.11 14.25
N HIS A 148 -7.84 0.96 14.31
CA HIS A 148 -8.61 1.22 15.51
C HIS A 148 -8.17 0.33 16.67
N GLN A 149 -7.97 -0.96 16.42
CA GLN A 149 -7.50 -1.88 17.44
C GLN A 149 -6.06 -1.58 17.86
N LEU A 150 -5.17 -1.17 16.94
CA LEU A 150 -3.82 -0.69 17.30
C LEU A 150 -3.90 0.53 18.22
N VAL A 151 -4.65 1.56 17.84
CA VAL A 151 -4.85 2.80 18.62
C VAL A 151 -5.39 2.48 20.01
N THR A 152 -6.35 1.55 20.10
CA THR A 152 -6.94 1.08 21.36
C THR A 152 -5.93 0.33 22.24
N GLN A 153 -5.13 -0.59 21.66
CA GLN A 153 -4.11 -1.34 22.40
C GLN A 153 -2.99 -0.42 22.93
N LEU A 154 -2.67 0.65 22.21
CA LEU A 154 -1.73 1.68 22.66
C LEU A 154 -2.33 2.62 23.72
N GLY A 155 -3.59 2.45 24.10
CA GLY A 155 -4.29 3.27 25.11
C GLY A 155 -4.56 4.70 24.65
N LEU A 156 -4.55 4.96 23.35
CA LEU A 156 -4.75 6.29 22.78
C LEU A 156 -6.23 6.59 22.65
N LYS A 157 -6.65 7.77 23.12
CA LYS A 157 -8.07 8.20 23.06
C LYS A 157 -8.36 9.03 21.81
N THR A 158 -7.39 9.82 21.39
CA THR A 158 -7.50 10.69 20.21
C THR A 158 -6.17 10.78 19.52
N ILE A 159 -6.20 10.86 18.18
CA ILE A 159 -5.01 10.91 17.33
C ILE A 159 -5.11 12.04 16.29
N PHE A 160 -3.98 12.47 15.78
CA PHE A 160 -3.87 13.04 14.45
C PHE A 160 -3.69 11.89 13.46
N LEU A 161 -4.42 11.90 12.37
CA LEU A 161 -4.41 10.81 11.38
C LEU A 161 -3.99 11.34 10.02
N VAL A 162 -3.03 10.69 9.40
CA VAL A 162 -2.49 11.06 8.09
C VAL A 162 -2.52 9.84 7.18
N GLY A 163 -3.01 9.99 5.96
CA GLY A 163 -2.99 8.93 4.94
C GLY A 163 -2.44 9.41 3.62
N HIS A 164 -1.65 8.57 2.97
CA HIS A 164 -1.18 8.74 1.61
C HIS A 164 -1.64 7.57 0.74
N ASP A 165 -2.07 7.84 -0.49
CA ASP A 165 -2.57 6.83 -1.45
C ASP A 165 -3.61 5.87 -0.80
N ILE A 166 -3.43 4.55 -0.80
CA ILE A 166 -4.32 3.59 -0.13
C ILE A 166 -4.53 3.97 1.35
N GLY A 167 -3.49 4.47 2.03
CA GLY A 167 -3.61 5.00 3.39
C GLY A 167 -4.63 6.13 3.52
N THR A 168 -4.89 6.91 2.46
CA THR A 168 -5.98 7.91 2.42
C THR A 168 -7.35 7.25 2.52
N GLN A 169 -7.58 6.14 1.80
CA GLN A 169 -8.83 5.37 1.90
C GLN A 169 -9.03 4.83 3.31
N VAL A 170 -7.98 4.26 3.91
CA VAL A 170 -8.02 3.74 5.28
C VAL A 170 -8.29 4.86 6.29
N ALA A 171 -7.59 5.99 6.17
CA ALA A 171 -7.77 7.15 7.03
C ALA A 171 -9.18 7.75 6.95
N TYR A 172 -9.76 7.81 5.74
CA TYR A 172 -11.14 8.23 5.56
C TYR A 172 -12.12 7.27 6.22
N SER A 173 -11.97 5.96 6.01
CA SER A 173 -12.82 4.93 6.61
C SER A 173 -12.75 4.96 8.14
N TYR A 174 -11.54 5.11 8.70
CA TYR A 174 -11.33 5.27 10.14
C TYR A 174 -12.04 6.52 10.68
N ALA A 175 -11.81 7.68 10.07
CA ALA A 175 -12.40 8.94 10.52
C ALA A 175 -13.94 8.94 10.42
N ALA A 176 -14.50 8.22 9.45
CA ALA A 176 -15.95 8.07 9.30
C ALA A 176 -16.56 7.10 10.32
N ALA A 177 -15.85 6.01 10.66
CA ALA A 177 -16.30 5.03 11.65
C ALA A 177 -16.08 5.51 13.10
N HIS A 178 -14.98 6.24 13.36
CA HIS A 178 -14.55 6.67 14.71
C HIS A 178 -14.30 8.19 14.77
N PRO A 179 -15.30 9.03 14.45
CA PRO A 179 -15.09 10.49 14.27
C PRO A 179 -14.64 11.21 15.54
N THR A 180 -14.90 10.67 16.73
CA THR A 180 -14.49 11.27 18.02
C THR A 180 -13.04 10.98 18.38
N GLU A 181 -12.40 10.02 17.71
CA GLU A 181 -11.00 9.67 17.95
C GLU A 181 -10.03 10.49 17.09
N VAL A 182 -10.51 11.12 16.01
CA VAL A 182 -9.67 11.87 15.07
C VAL A 182 -9.77 13.37 15.36
N LYS A 183 -8.72 13.95 15.93
CA LYS A 183 -8.64 15.40 16.17
C LYS A 183 -8.55 16.19 14.85
N ARG A 184 -7.72 15.73 13.93
CA ARG A 184 -7.47 16.30 12.60
C ARG A 184 -7.10 15.19 11.64
N LEU A 185 -7.58 15.28 10.41
CA LEU A 185 -7.33 14.33 9.33
C LEU A 185 -6.52 15.01 8.22
N ALA A 186 -5.37 14.47 7.85
CA ALA A 186 -4.67 14.86 6.64
C ALA A 186 -4.68 13.71 5.64
N VAL A 187 -4.95 13.98 4.36
CA VAL A 187 -5.03 13.00 3.29
C VAL A 187 -4.27 13.46 2.06
N MET A 188 -3.61 12.51 1.37
CA MET A 188 -2.75 12.80 0.22
C MET A 188 -3.04 11.84 -0.93
N GLU A 189 -3.18 12.38 -2.14
CA GLU A 189 -3.16 11.77 -3.47
C GLU A 189 -4.32 10.86 -3.85
N LEU A 190 -4.84 9.94 -3.08
CA LEU A 190 -5.89 9.04 -3.56
C LEU A 190 -7.25 9.74 -3.74
N THR A 191 -7.92 9.45 -4.86
CA THR A 191 -9.35 9.74 -5.00
C THR A 191 -10.14 8.68 -4.24
N ILE A 192 -10.95 9.08 -3.27
CA ILE A 192 -11.79 8.14 -2.49
C ILE A 192 -12.70 7.34 -3.44
N PRO A 193 -12.63 5.99 -3.43
CA PRO A 193 -13.50 5.14 -4.24
C PRO A 193 -14.98 5.49 -4.06
N GLY A 194 -15.70 5.59 -5.17
CA GLY A 194 -17.10 6.05 -5.19
C GLY A 194 -17.28 7.57 -5.35
N PHE A 195 -16.21 8.37 -5.26
CA PHE A 195 -16.23 9.85 -5.41
C PHE A 195 -15.26 10.35 -6.48
N VAL A 196 -15.08 9.54 -7.52
CA VAL A 196 -14.25 9.90 -8.68
C VAL A 196 -15.00 10.95 -9.52
N PRO A 197 -14.32 12.04 -9.95
CA PRO A 197 -14.93 13.00 -10.85
C PRO A 197 -15.47 12.36 -12.13
N ALA A 198 -16.66 12.80 -12.59
CA ALA A 198 -17.28 12.28 -13.80
C ALA A 198 -16.37 12.42 -15.03
N GLY A 199 -16.35 11.39 -15.88
CA GLY A 199 -15.55 11.37 -17.12
C GLY A 199 -14.07 11.01 -16.93
N ARG A 200 -13.61 10.76 -15.70
CA ARG A 200 -12.24 10.28 -15.46
C ARG A 200 -12.15 8.79 -15.77
N MET A 201 -11.26 8.45 -16.69
CA MET A 201 -10.95 7.04 -17.00
C MET A 201 -10.14 6.42 -15.87
N PRO A 202 -10.41 5.15 -15.54
CA PRO A 202 -9.55 4.41 -14.61
C PRO A 202 -8.12 4.35 -15.14
N LEU A 203 -7.15 4.41 -14.24
CA LEU A 203 -5.75 4.21 -14.56
C LEU A 203 -5.53 2.74 -14.94
N TRP A 204 -4.66 2.47 -15.93
CA TRP A 204 -4.46 1.11 -16.46
C TRP A 204 -4.06 0.11 -15.37
N TRP A 205 -3.23 0.55 -14.41
CA TRP A 205 -2.80 -0.34 -13.32
C TRP A 205 -3.92 -0.66 -12.33
N VAL A 206 -4.88 0.24 -12.13
CA VAL A 206 -6.06 -0.06 -11.29
C VAL A 206 -6.85 -1.21 -11.89
N ILE A 207 -7.10 -1.18 -13.21
CA ILE A 207 -7.80 -2.27 -13.91
C ILE A 207 -6.95 -3.55 -13.88
N PHE A 208 -5.66 -3.45 -14.15
CA PHE A 208 -4.73 -4.59 -14.12
C PHE A 208 -4.69 -5.24 -12.75
N HIS A 209 -4.51 -4.48 -11.67
CA HIS A 209 -4.47 -5.00 -10.30
C HIS A 209 -5.81 -5.62 -9.85
N GLN A 210 -6.94 -5.13 -10.35
CA GLN A 210 -8.26 -5.70 -10.05
C GLN A 210 -8.51 -7.04 -10.73
N THR A 211 -7.76 -7.36 -11.78
CA THR A 211 -7.91 -8.64 -12.48
C THR A 211 -7.39 -9.77 -11.60
N PRO A 212 -8.16 -10.86 -11.34
CA PRO A 212 -7.66 -11.99 -10.56
C PRO A 212 -6.54 -12.75 -11.27
N ASP A 213 -5.58 -13.25 -10.52
CA ASP A 213 -4.51 -14.20 -10.87
C ASP A 213 -3.52 -13.73 -11.96
N VAL A 214 -3.96 -12.96 -12.94
CA VAL A 214 -3.14 -12.53 -14.10
C VAL A 214 -2.00 -11.60 -13.70
N PRO A 215 -2.19 -10.55 -12.87
CA PRO A 215 -1.12 -9.70 -12.40
C PRO A 215 -0.02 -10.48 -11.67
N GLU A 216 -0.39 -11.36 -10.76
CA GLU A 216 0.54 -12.19 -10.01
C GLU A 216 1.40 -13.04 -10.96
N ALA A 217 0.77 -13.74 -11.90
CA ALA A 217 1.47 -14.60 -12.85
C ALA A 217 2.42 -13.83 -13.79
N LEU A 218 2.07 -12.62 -14.19
CA LEU A 218 2.88 -11.80 -15.08
C LEU A 218 4.02 -11.08 -14.36
N VAL A 219 3.86 -10.73 -13.09
CA VAL A 219 4.83 -9.95 -12.31
C VAL A 219 5.81 -10.84 -11.54
N GLN A 220 5.46 -12.08 -11.26
CA GLN A 220 6.29 -13.03 -10.53
C GLN A 220 7.72 -13.11 -11.11
N GLY A 221 8.72 -12.85 -10.27
CA GLY A 221 10.15 -12.79 -10.63
C GLY A 221 10.55 -11.53 -11.41
N LYS A 222 9.66 -10.54 -11.51
CA LYS A 222 9.89 -9.25 -12.19
C LYS A 222 9.45 -8.08 -11.32
N GLU A 223 9.31 -8.28 -10.02
CA GLU A 223 8.80 -7.30 -9.06
C GLU A 223 9.60 -6.01 -9.11
N MET A 224 10.93 -6.10 -9.15
CA MET A 224 11.81 -4.94 -9.30
C MET A 224 11.49 -4.13 -10.55
N MET A 225 11.37 -4.77 -11.70
CA MET A 225 11.06 -4.08 -12.96
C MET A 225 9.66 -3.44 -12.91
N TYR A 226 8.69 -4.17 -12.38
CA TYR A 226 7.30 -3.73 -12.34
C TYR A 226 7.11 -2.54 -11.39
N LEU A 227 7.61 -2.64 -10.17
CA LEU A 227 7.45 -1.61 -9.15
C LEU A 227 8.30 -0.37 -9.44
N SER A 228 9.52 -0.54 -9.97
CA SER A 228 10.36 0.58 -10.38
C SER A 228 9.70 1.47 -11.43
N TRP A 229 8.81 0.90 -12.28
CA TRP A 229 8.07 1.70 -13.24
C TRP A 229 7.24 2.79 -12.55
N PHE A 230 6.59 2.48 -11.45
CA PHE A 230 5.78 3.45 -10.70
C PHE A 230 6.66 4.55 -10.08
N PHE A 231 7.76 4.17 -9.45
CA PHE A 231 8.70 5.11 -8.84
C PHE A 231 9.44 6.02 -9.84
N HIS A 232 9.53 5.60 -11.10
CA HIS A 232 10.13 6.43 -12.15
C HIS A 232 9.10 7.26 -12.95
N ASN A 233 7.81 6.88 -12.96
CA ASN A 233 6.83 7.49 -13.84
C ASN A 233 5.71 8.28 -13.13
N LEU A 234 5.54 8.13 -11.82
CA LEU A 234 4.52 8.87 -11.08
C LEU A 234 5.06 10.11 -10.34
N PRO A 235 6.32 10.21 -9.94
CA PRO A 235 6.87 11.42 -9.33
C PRO A 235 7.01 12.56 -10.35
N PHE A 236 6.99 13.79 -9.87
CA PHE A 236 7.46 14.97 -10.61
C PHE A 236 8.98 14.90 -10.83
N ASN A 237 9.71 14.53 -9.78
CA ASN A 237 11.15 14.33 -9.82
C ASN A 237 11.48 12.86 -9.46
N PRO A 238 11.70 11.97 -10.44
CA PRO A 238 12.04 10.57 -10.18
C PRO A 238 13.28 10.37 -9.29
N ALA A 239 14.22 11.33 -9.28
CA ALA A 239 15.41 11.24 -8.44
C ALA A 239 15.12 11.50 -6.94
N ALA A 240 13.90 11.89 -6.58
CA ALA A 240 13.50 12.03 -5.18
C ALA A 240 13.37 10.67 -4.49
N ILE A 241 13.07 9.61 -5.24
CA ILE A 241 13.00 8.24 -4.73
C ILE A 241 14.26 7.52 -5.23
N THR A 242 15.18 7.25 -4.33
CA THR A 242 16.48 6.67 -4.68
C THR A 242 16.36 5.17 -5.00
N GLN A 243 17.40 4.61 -5.60
CA GLN A 243 17.44 3.15 -5.83
C GLN A 243 17.43 2.36 -4.50
N GLU A 244 17.95 2.95 -3.43
CA GLU A 244 17.93 2.37 -2.09
C GLU A 244 16.49 2.33 -1.53
N ASP A 245 15.74 3.42 -1.67
CA ASP A 245 14.31 3.46 -1.31
C ASP A 245 13.52 2.41 -2.11
N ILE A 246 13.75 2.31 -3.43
CA ILE A 246 13.10 1.31 -4.29
C ILE A 246 13.44 -0.12 -3.84
N ASN A 247 14.71 -0.39 -3.50
CA ASN A 247 15.15 -1.70 -3.05
C ASN A 247 14.44 -2.08 -1.73
N GLU A 248 14.29 -1.13 -0.81
CA GLU A 248 13.56 -1.33 0.43
C GLU A 248 12.11 -1.77 0.16
N TYR A 249 11.37 -1.03 -0.64
CA TYR A 249 9.99 -1.40 -0.99
C TYR A 249 9.91 -2.75 -1.69
N VAL A 250 10.72 -2.95 -2.73
CA VAL A 250 10.68 -4.17 -3.54
C VAL A 250 11.01 -5.41 -2.72
N SER A 251 11.86 -5.31 -1.69
CA SER A 251 12.18 -6.44 -0.82
C SER A 251 10.93 -7.03 -0.16
N HIS A 252 10.01 -6.18 0.34
CA HIS A 252 8.76 -6.60 0.98
C HIS A 252 7.73 -7.14 -0.01
N TYR A 253 7.63 -6.54 -1.19
CA TYR A 253 6.70 -6.99 -2.23
C TYR A 253 7.15 -8.27 -2.93
N SER A 254 8.45 -8.53 -2.99
CA SER A 254 9.02 -9.79 -3.52
C SER A 254 8.90 -10.96 -2.52
N ALA A 255 8.62 -10.67 -1.25
CA ALA A 255 8.37 -11.69 -0.25
C ALA A 255 7.09 -12.50 -0.56
N PRO A 256 6.97 -13.75 -0.10
CA PRO A 256 5.81 -14.59 -0.37
C PRO A 256 4.48 -13.89 -0.02
N GLY A 257 3.60 -13.77 -1.01
CA GLY A 257 2.30 -13.12 -0.88
C GLY A 257 2.29 -11.59 -0.95
N GLY A 258 3.45 -10.92 -1.03
CA GLY A 258 3.56 -9.45 -1.06
C GLY A 258 2.83 -8.83 -2.24
N MET A 259 3.14 -9.22 -3.48
CA MET A 259 2.46 -8.70 -4.67
C MET A 259 0.97 -9.02 -4.67
N ARG A 260 0.58 -10.27 -4.31
CA ARG A 260 -0.85 -10.64 -4.20
C ARG A 260 -1.58 -9.74 -3.23
N ALA A 261 -1.06 -9.57 -2.03
CA ALA A 261 -1.67 -8.73 -1.01
C ALA A 261 -1.77 -7.27 -1.47
N GLY A 262 -0.75 -6.75 -2.14
CA GLY A 262 -0.78 -5.43 -2.75
C GLY A 262 -1.91 -5.26 -3.78
N PHE A 263 -2.16 -6.27 -4.62
CA PHE A 263 -3.25 -6.24 -5.60
C PHE A 263 -4.63 -6.37 -4.96
N GLU A 264 -4.76 -7.09 -3.83
CA GLU A 264 -6.03 -7.22 -3.10
C GLU A 264 -6.59 -5.88 -2.62
N HIS A 265 -5.75 -4.90 -2.28
CA HIS A 265 -6.22 -3.55 -1.97
C HIS A 265 -7.00 -2.91 -3.13
N TYR A 266 -6.54 -3.11 -4.37
CA TYR A 266 -7.24 -2.59 -5.56
C TYR A 266 -8.52 -3.39 -5.87
N ARG A 267 -8.51 -4.71 -5.60
CA ARG A 267 -9.70 -5.58 -5.75
C ARG A 267 -10.80 -5.20 -4.77
N ALA A 268 -10.44 -4.58 -3.65
CA ALA A 268 -11.39 -4.09 -2.67
C ALA A 268 -12.09 -2.77 -3.08
N PHE A 269 -11.59 -1.99 -4.04
CA PHE A 269 -12.15 -0.69 -4.42
C PHE A 269 -13.66 -0.68 -4.73
N PRO A 270 -14.26 -1.69 -5.41
CA PRO A 270 -15.71 -1.75 -5.57
C PRO A 270 -16.46 -1.84 -4.24
N GLN A 271 -15.95 -2.63 -3.29
CA GLN A 271 -16.51 -2.72 -1.94
C GLN A 271 -16.32 -1.42 -1.16
N ASP A 272 -15.15 -0.80 -1.28
CA ASP A 272 -14.86 0.51 -0.68
C ASP A 272 -15.82 1.58 -1.18
N ALA A 273 -16.13 1.60 -2.47
CA ALA A 273 -17.08 2.54 -3.04
C ALA A 273 -18.46 2.43 -2.37
N ILE A 274 -18.94 1.21 -2.12
CA ILE A 274 -20.22 0.97 -1.42
C ILE A 274 -20.13 1.44 0.04
N GLN A 275 -19.05 1.11 0.75
CA GLN A 275 -18.82 1.54 2.13
C GLN A 275 -18.73 3.05 2.23
N ASN A 276 -17.98 3.70 1.36
CA ASN A 276 -17.78 5.14 1.34
C ASN A 276 -19.07 5.90 1.03
N GLN A 277 -19.92 5.38 0.14
CA GLN A 277 -21.27 5.94 -0.09
C GLN A 277 -22.14 5.87 1.17
N ASN A 278 -22.01 4.82 1.97
CA ASN A 278 -22.70 4.74 3.26
C ASN A 278 -22.15 5.73 4.27
N TYR A 279 -20.82 5.84 4.40
CA TYR A 279 -20.17 6.80 5.29
C TYR A 279 -20.48 8.26 4.89
N SER A 280 -20.57 8.57 3.62
CA SER A 280 -20.81 9.92 3.10
C SER A 280 -22.19 10.52 3.47
N LYS A 281 -23.13 9.69 3.96
CA LYS A 281 -24.41 10.17 4.50
C LYS A 281 -24.23 11.12 5.68
N THR A 282 -23.08 11.01 6.37
CA THR A 282 -22.68 11.95 7.43
C THR A 282 -21.30 12.50 7.09
N LYS A 283 -21.22 13.81 6.83
CA LYS A 283 -19.93 14.45 6.54
C LYS A 283 -19.02 14.46 7.76
N LEU A 284 -17.72 14.26 7.52
CA LEU A 284 -16.69 14.43 8.54
C LEU A 284 -16.74 15.84 9.13
N THR A 285 -16.68 15.95 10.44
CA THR A 285 -16.79 17.22 11.19
C THR A 285 -15.45 17.77 11.66
N MET A 286 -14.42 16.88 11.84
CA MET A 286 -13.08 17.31 12.19
C MET A 286 -12.45 18.11 11.04
N PRO A 287 -11.48 18.99 11.32
CA PRO A 287 -10.71 19.66 10.27
C PRO A 287 -9.99 18.67 9.37
N VAL A 288 -10.02 18.90 8.05
CA VAL A 288 -9.37 18.07 7.05
C VAL A 288 -8.38 18.90 6.24
N LEU A 289 -7.15 18.41 6.12
CA LEU A 289 -6.13 18.90 5.19
C LEU A 289 -6.03 17.91 4.02
N ALA A 290 -6.27 18.36 2.81
CA ALA A 290 -6.15 17.55 1.60
C ALA A 290 -5.00 18.09 0.74
N LEU A 291 -3.94 17.31 0.60
CA LEU A 291 -2.77 17.61 -0.22
C LEU A 291 -2.81 16.78 -1.51
N GLY A 292 -2.56 17.41 -2.64
CA GLY A 292 -2.45 16.68 -3.90
C GLY A 292 -1.31 17.23 -4.73
N GLY A 293 -0.56 16.36 -5.41
CA GLY A 293 0.51 16.73 -6.32
C GLY A 293 -0.03 17.57 -7.50
N GLY A 294 0.72 18.59 -7.88
CA GLY A 294 0.38 19.47 -8.98
C GLY A 294 0.72 18.89 -10.35
N TYR A 295 1.35 17.72 -10.41
CA TYR A 295 1.87 17.15 -11.65
C TYR A 295 1.75 15.63 -11.66
N ILE A 296 1.17 15.08 -12.72
CA ILE A 296 1.21 13.62 -12.98
C ILE A 296 1.59 13.39 -14.44
N PRO A 297 2.80 12.92 -14.71
CA PRO A 297 3.31 12.73 -16.08
C PRO A 297 2.43 11.84 -16.94
N THR A 298 1.95 10.73 -16.38
CA THR A 298 1.11 9.73 -17.05
C THR A 298 -0.29 10.23 -17.43
N LEU A 299 -0.72 11.38 -16.91
CA LEU A 299 -2.01 12.02 -17.21
C LEU A 299 -1.87 13.29 -18.04
N GLY A 300 -0.68 13.56 -18.59
CA GLY A 300 -0.45 14.70 -19.50
C GLY A 300 -0.04 16.00 -18.82
N GLY A 301 0.49 15.96 -17.61
CA GLY A 301 1.14 17.11 -16.99
C GLY A 301 0.40 17.75 -15.80
N ASN A 302 0.36 19.08 -15.76
CA ASN A 302 -0.16 19.84 -14.61
C ASN A 302 -1.65 19.61 -14.35
N ILE A 303 -1.99 19.40 -13.10
CA ILE A 303 -3.37 19.29 -12.60
C ILE A 303 -3.70 20.56 -11.82
N THR A 304 -4.77 21.21 -12.20
CA THR A 304 -5.22 22.45 -11.53
C THR A 304 -5.93 22.18 -10.20
N MET A 305 -6.57 21.01 -10.06
CA MET A 305 -7.20 20.59 -8.81
C MET A 305 -7.05 19.07 -8.63
N PRO A 306 -6.18 18.64 -7.73
CA PRO A 306 -6.05 17.22 -7.38
C PRO A 306 -7.37 16.60 -6.93
N THR A 307 -7.58 15.35 -7.33
CA THR A 307 -8.87 14.66 -7.10
C THR A 307 -9.15 14.35 -5.64
N VAL A 308 -8.11 14.21 -4.82
CA VAL A 308 -8.25 14.07 -3.36
C VAL A 308 -8.95 15.30 -2.76
N ILE A 309 -8.59 16.50 -3.21
CA ILE A 309 -9.22 17.76 -2.76
C ILE A 309 -10.68 17.80 -3.17
N TYR A 310 -10.99 17.41 -4.42
CA TYR A 310 -12.36 17.32 -4.92
C TYR A 310 -13.21 16.37 -4.07
N GLY A 311 -12.73 15.14 -3.84
CA GLY A 311 -13.42 14.13 -3.04
C GLY A 311 -13.68 14.60 -1.60
N MET A 312 -12.65 15.14 -0.94
CA MET A 312 -12.79 15.58 0.45
C MET A 312 -13.76 16.76 0.63
N LYS A 313 -13.87 17.67 -0.33
CA LYS A 313 -14.87 18.74 -0.29
C LYS A 313 -16.32 18.23 -0.32
N ILE A 314 -16.55 17.03 -0.87
CA ILE A 314 -17.85 16.36 -0.83
C ILE A 314 -18.06 15.71 0.55
N LEU A 315 -17.01 15.09 1.09
CA LEU A 315 -17.05 14.15 2.22
C LEU A 315 -16.89 14.83 3.60
N ALA A 316 -16.37 16.04 3.66
CA ALA A 316 -16.11 16.76 4.91
C ALA A 316 -16.69 18.18 4.91
N GLN A 317 -16.89 18.73 6.12
CA GLN A 317 -17.43 20.07 6.32
C GLN A 317 -16.35 21.16 6.25
N ASN A 318 -15.17 20.88 6.78
CA ASN A 318 -14.06 21.84 6.93
C ASN A 318 -12.80 21.29 6.24
N VAL A 319 -12.59 21.67 4.98
CA VAL A 319 -11.48 21.16 4.15
C VAL A 319 -10.56 22.30 3.71
N THR A 320 -9.30 22.20 4.09
CA THR A 320 -8.21 22.97 3.50
C THR A 320 -7.55 22.13 2.41
N GLY A 321 -7.74 22.52 1.14
CA GLY A 321 -7.11 21.83 0.01
C GLY A 321 -5.89 22.59 -0.47
N ILE A 322 -4.76 21.91 -0.67
CA ILE A 322 -3.51 22.50 -1.16
C ILE A 322 -2.95 21.64 -2.29
N THR A 323 -2.66 22.28 -3.43
CA THR A 323 -1.88 21.68 -4.51
C THR A 323 -0.40 21.84 -4.18
N VAL A 324 0.32 20.70 -4.05
CA VAL A 324 1.74 20.69 -3.69
C VAL A 324 2.57 20.98 -4.95
N PRO A 325 3.36 22.07 -4.97
CA PRO A 325 4.16 22.39 -6.12
C PRO A 325 5.32 21.42 -6.32
N ASN A 326 5.70 21.17 -7.57
CA ASN A 326 6.81 20.30 -7.93
C ASN A 326 6.73 18.91 -7.28
N SER A 327 5.52 18.37 -7.19
CA SER A 327 5.25 17.03 -6.67
C SER A 327 4.31 16.29 -7.59
N GLY A 328 4.61 15.04 -7.80
CA GLY A 328 3.72 14.04 -8.37
C GLY A 328 3.00 13.28 -7.27
N HIS A 329 2.99 11.96 -7.40
CA HIS A 329 2.23 11.07 -6.51
C HIS A 329 2.85 10.89 -5.12
N TYR A 330 4.18 10.80 -5.02
CA TYR A 330 4.88 10.45 -3.79
C TYR A 330 5.23 11.69 -2.95
N ILE A 331 4.19 12.45 -2.56
CA ILE A 331 4.33 13.75 -1.89
C ILE A 331 5.25 13.70 -0.66
N PRO A 332 5.17 12.70 0.26
CA PRO A 332 6.05 12.66 1.43
C PRO A 332 7.53 12.51 1.09
N GLU A 333 7.85 11.85 -0.02
CA GLU A 333 9.23 11.59 -0.46
C GLU A 333 9.75 12.69 -1.39
N GLU A 334 8.86 13.26 -2.25
CA GLU A 334 9.24 14.33 -3.19
C GLU A 334 9.35 15.70 -2.52
N GLN A 335 8.49 15.98 -1.54
CA GLN A 335 8.39 17.28 -0.88
C GLN A 335 8.32 17.16 0.65
N PRO A 336 9.24 16.40 1.31
CA PRO A 336 9.17 16.11 2.74
C PRO A 336 9.09 17.38 3.59
N LYS A 337 9.91 18.39 3.29
CA LYS A 337 9.90 19.66 4.02
C LYS A 337 8.55 20.36 3.93
N PHE A 338 7.93 20.38 2.75
CA PHE A 338 6.61 20.98 2.57
C PHE A 338 5.56 20.23 3.41
N VAL A 339 5.59 18.89 3.38
CA VAL A 339 4.68 18.04 4.17
C VAL A 339 4.84 18.31 5.67
N ILE A 340 6.08 18.34 6.17
CA ILE A 340 6.40 18.65 7.57
C ILE A 340 5.83 20.02 7.97
N ASP A 341 6.08 21.05 7.17
CA ASP A 341 5.62 22.41 7.45
C ASP A 341 4.06 22.48 7.47
N GLN A 342 3.38 21.80 6.52
CA GLN A 342 1.92 21.79 6.48
C GLN A 342 1.30 20.98 7.62
N LEU A 343 1.83 19.80 7.93
CA LEU A 343 1.35 18.96 9.04
C LEU A 343 1.58 19.64 10.38
N SER A 344 2.78 20.18 10.63
CA SER A 344 3.11 20.90 11.88
C SER A 344 2.18 22.10 12.08
N LYS A 345 1.96 22.92 11.05
CA LYS A 345 1.00 24.02 11.08
C LYS A 345 -0.43 23.51 11.33
N PHE A 346 -0.82 22.46 10.66
CA PHE A 346 -2.17 21.89 10.73
C PHE A 346 -2.44 21.28 12.10
N PHE A 347 -1.47 20.60 12.72
CA PHE A 347 -1.62 20.05 14.07
C PHE A 347 -1.54 21.11 15.18
N GLY A 348 -1.09 22.31 14.87
CA GLY A 348 -0.95 23.39 15.83
C GLY A 348 0.38 23.37 16.59
N SER A 349 1.35 22.58 16.13
CA SER A 349 2.71 22.58 16.64
C SER A 349 3.39 23.89 16.23
N ASN A 350 3.84 24.69 17.20
CA ASN A 350 4.67 25.84 16.89
C ASN A 350 6.01 25.34 16.32
N THR A 351 6.20 25.48 15.02
CA THR A 351 7.56 25.41 14.47
C THR A 351 8.35 26.54 15.13
N THR A 352 9.19 26.21 16.12
CA THR A 352 10.17 27.15 16.64
C THR A 352 11.04 27.54 15.45
N LYS A 353 10.81 28.78 14.95
CA LYS A 353 11.73 29.39 14.01
C LYS A 353 13.09 29.40 14.69
N GLY A 354 13.98 28.52 14.27
CA GLY A 354 15.38 28.58 14.65
C GLY A 354 15.89 29.99 14.31
N LYS A 355 16.31 30.69 15.32
CA LYS A 355 17.03 31.95 15.21
C LYS A 355 18.44 31.68 14.70
#